data_b8854f5e53efcabff8eab552a2680510
#
_entry.id   b8854f5e53efcabff8eab552a2680510
#
_cell.length_a   1.000
_cell.length_b   1.000
_cell.length_c   1.000
_cell.angle_alpha   90.00
_cell.angle_beta   90.00
_cell.angle_gamma   90.00
#
_symmetry.space_group_name_H-M   'P 1'
#
loop_
_entity.id
_entity.type
_entity.pdbx_description
1 polymer ?
#
loop_
_entity_poly.entity_id
_entity_poly.type
_entity_poly.pdbx_seq_one_letter_code
_entity_poly.pdbx_strand_id
1 'polypeptide(L)'
;MDPNTFPTKGNLILAKNSLALAKQGYVLMDKKRNILIRELMGLIQQAESIQKEIDSTFRMAYAALQMANIKLGISLVEEISYSVPVEDSIRIRTRSIMGTEIPLVEADTRPAFPTYAYYSTNIALDQAKASFEKVKQLSIKLSMIENSAYRLANNIKKTQKRANALKNITIPRYTVLTKDIQNALELSLIHI
;
A
#
# COMPACT_ATOMS: atom_id res chain seq x y z
N MET A 1 -3.30 -40.67 17.66
CA MET A 1 -4.29 -39.81 18.36
C MET A 1 -3.54 -38.69 19.01
N ASP A 2 -3.92 -37.46 18.73
CA ASP A 2 -3.28 -36.28 19.36
C ASP A 2 -3.54 -36.31 20.87
N PRO A 3 -2.52 -36.09 21.73
CA PRO A 3 -2.69 -36.10 23.19
C PRO A 3 -3.74 -35.11 23.70
N ASN A 4 -4.07 -34.05 22.91
CA ASN A 4 -5.08 -33.06 23.23
C ASN A 4 -6.54 -33.52 23.00
N THR A 5 -6.77 -34.71 22.43
CA THR A 5 -8.11 -35.25 22.16
C THR A 5 -8.65 -36.15 23.28
N PHE A 6 -7.84 -36.46 24.28
CA PHE A 6 -8.32 -37.25 25.42
C PHE A 6 -9.37 -36.48 26.24
N PRO A 7 -10.49 -37.12 26.62
CA PRO A 7 -11.57 -36.48 27.36
C PRO A 7 -11.19 -36.27 28.83
N THR A 8 -10.46 -35.18 29.09
CA THR A 8 -10.10 -34.77 30.45
C THR A 8 -10.62 -33.35 30.71
N LYS A 9 -10.89 -33.00 31.99
CA LYS A 9 -11.30 -31.64 32.38
C LYS A 9 -10.27 -30.58 31.96
N GLY A 10 -8.97 -30.91 32.04
CA GLY A 10 -7.89 -30.06 31.60
C GLY A 10 -7.96 -29.72 30.09
N ASN A 11 -8.12 -30.76 29.26
CA ASN A 11 -8.26 -30.62 27.80
C ASN A 11 -9.54 -29.90 27.41
N LEU A 12 -10.63 -30.05 28.14
CA LEU A 12 -11.87 -29.30 27.94
C LEU A 12 -11.65 -27.81 28.14
N ILE A 13 -10.93 -27.38 29.21
CA ILE A 13 -10.61 -25.99 29.49
C ILE A 13 -9.70 -25.43 28.39
N LEU A 14 -8.66 -26.15 27.99
CA LEU A 14 -7.77 -25.75 26.91
C LEU A 14 -8.52 -25.59 25.57
N ALA A 15 -9.40 -26.51 25.23
CA ALA A 15 -10.21 -26.46 24.01
C ALA A 15 -11.19 -25.26 24.04
N LYS A 16 -11.85 -25.00 25.17
CA LYS A 16 -12.72 -23.81 25.34
C LYS A 16 -11.94 -22.50 25.21
N ASN A 17 -10.77 -22.41 25.83
CA ASN A 17 -9.90 -21.22 25.74
C ASN A 17 -9.41 -21.01 24.29
N SER A 18 -9.00 -22.09 23.61
CA SER A 18 -8.58 -22.03 22.21
C SER A 18 -9.73 -21.61 21.28
N LEU A 19 -10.95 -22.08 21.53
CA LEU A 19 -12.14 -21.64 20.79
C LEU A 19 -12.44 -20.16 21.02
N ALA A 20 -12.38 -19.70 22.25
CA ALA A 20 -12.58 -18.27 22.59
C ALA A 20 -11.54 -17.38 21.92
N LEU A 21 -10.26 -17.78 21.99
CA LEU A 21 -9.15 -17.09 21.34
C LEU A 21 -9.31 -17.07 19.81
N ALA A 22 -9.73 -18.17 19.20
CA ALA A 22 -9.97 -18.24 17.76
C ALA A 22 -11.11 -17.31 17.33
N LYS A 23 -12.20 -17.23 18.10
CA LYS A 23 -13.31 -16.30 17.84
C LYS A 23 -12.87 -14.83 17.95
N GLN A 24 -12.12 -14.49 19.00
CA GLN A 24 -11.57 -13.15 19.18
C GLN A 24 -10.59 -12.81 18.05
N GLY A 25 -9.70 -13.74 17.70
CA GLY A 25 -8.75 -13.59 16.60
C GLY A 25 -9.44 -13.34 15.26
N TYR A 26 -10.54 -14.04 14.98
CA TYR A 26 -11.36 -13.80 13.78
C TYR A 26 -11.90 -12.35 13.75
N VAL A 27 -12.51 -11.89 14.83
CA VAL A 27 -13.06 -10.53 14.94
C VAL A 27 -11.98 -9.48 14.73
N LEU A 28 -10.79 -9.68 15.33
CA LEU A 28 -9.66 -8.78 15.16
C LEU A 28 -9.15 -8.74 13.72
N MET A 29 -9.03 -9.91 13.06
CA MET A 29 -8.61 -9.99 11.66
C MET A 29 -9.63 -9.33 10.73
N ASP A 30 -10.92 -9.51 11.00
CA ASP A 30 -11.99 -8.86 10.23
C ASP A 30 -11.96 -7.34 10.36
N LYS A 31 -11.83 -6.82 11.58
CA LYS A 31 -11.65 -5.38 11.83
C LYS A 31 -10.40 -4.83 11.15
N LYS A 32 -9.27 -5.54 11.27
CA LYS A 32 -8.03 -5.15 10.60
C LYS A 32 -8.21 -5.07 9.08
N ARG A 33 -8.83 -6.08 8.47
CA ARG A 33 -9.13 -6.09 7.03
C ARG A 33 -9.95 -4.89 6.61
N ASN A 34 -11.02 -4.57 7.36
CA ASN A 34 -11.92 -3.46 7.03
C ASN A 34 -11.22 -2.10 7.10
N ILE A 35 -10.31 -1.90 8.06
CA ILE A 35 -9.50 -0.69 8.15
C ILE A 35 -8.55 -0.60 6.95
N LEU A 36 -7.84 -1.68 6.62
CA LEU A 36 -6.92 -1.71 5.47
C LEU A 36 -7.64 -1.45 4.14
N ILE A 37 -8.87 -1.97 3.96
CA ILE A 37 -9.69 -1.70 2.77
C ILE A 37 -10.04 -0.22 2.69
N ARG A 38 -10.42 0.41 3.78
CA ARG A 38 -10.76 1.85 3.80
C ARG A 38 -9.56 2.72 3.42
N GLU A 39 -8.39 2.41 3.98
CA GLU A 39 -7.13 3.08 3.62
C GLU A 39 -6.80 2.89 2.13
N LEU A 40 -6.93 1.67 1.63
CA LEU A 40 -6.69 1.36 0.21
C LEU A 40 -7.61 2.17 -0.71
N MET A 41 -8.90 2.25 -0.39
CA MET A 41 -9.86 3.04 -1.19
C MET A 41 -9.51 4.52 -1.21
N GLY A 42 -9.05 5.07 -0.07
CA GLY A 42 -8.55 6.45 -0.01
C GLY A 42 -7.33 6.68 -0.90
N LEU A 43 -6.38 5.73 -0.92
CA LEU A 43 -5.21 5.81 -1.81
C LEU A 43 -5.59 5.71 -3.29
N ILE A 44 -6.55 4.87 -3.66
CA ILE A 44 -7.04 4.75 -5.05
C ILE A 44 -7.63 6.08 -5.52
N GLN A 45 -8.49 6.72 -4.71
CA GLN A 45 -9.07 8.02 -5.06
C GLN A 45 -7.99 9.10 -5.23
N GLN A 46 -6.97 9.11 -4.37
CA GLN A 46 -5.83 10.02 -4.50
C GLN A 46 -5.03 9.74 -5.79
N ALA A 47 -4.78 8.46 -6.11
CA ALA A 47 -4.08 8.08 -7.34
C ALA A 47 -4.82 8.56 -8.59
N GLU A 48 -6.14 8.35 -8.67
CA GLU A 48 -6.97 8.80 -9.79
C GLU A 48 -6.94 10.33 -9.99
N SER A 49 -6.97 11.08 -8.89
CA SER A 49 -6.91 12.55 -8.98
C SER A 49 -5.54 13.03 -9.46
N ILE A 50 -4.46 12.43 -8.95
CA ILE A 50 -3.09 12.77 -9.36
C ILE A 50 -2.85 12.36 -10.82
N GLN A 51 -3.36 11.23 -11.26
CA GLN A 51 -3.20 10.76 -12.64
C GLN A 51 -3.86 11.72 -13.63
N LYS A 52 -5.06 12.22 -13.32
CA LYS A 52 -5.71 13.25 -14.14
C LYS A 52 -4.89 14.56 -14.19
N GLU A 53 -4.29 14.96 -13.07
CA GLU A 53 -3.43 16.14 -13.02
C GLU A 53 -2.14 15.92 -13.82
N ILE A 54 -1.54 14.73 -13.76
CA ILE A 54 -0.37 14.35 -14.56
C ILE A 54 -0.70 14.46 -16.04
N ASP A 55 -1.79 13.86 -16.51
CA ASP A 55 -2.18 13.87 -17.92
C ASP A 55 -2.37 15.29 -18.47
N SER A 56 -3.03 16.16 -17.69
CA SER A 56 -3.20 17.55 -18.09
C SER A 56 -1.89 18.33 -18.10
N THR A 57 -1.01 18.10 -17.13
CA THR A 57 0.28 18.76 -17.01
C THR A 57 1.24 18.28 -18.11
N PHE A 58 1.24 17.00 -18.46
CA PHE A 58 2.01 16.49 -19.60
C PHE A 58 1.61 17.13 -20.92
N ARG A 59 0.31 17.26 -21.18
CA ARG A 59 -0.16 17.94 -22.40
C ARG A 59 0.37 19.37 -22.48
N MET A 60 0.35 20.12 -21.38
CA MET A 60 0.91 21.48 -21.33
C MET A 60 2.42 21.46 -21.52
N ALA A 61 3.12 20.52 -20.87
CA ALA A 61 4.57 20.39 -20.97
C ALA A 61 5.03 20.09 -22.41
N TYR A 62 4.39 19.14 -23.07
CA TYR A 62 4.71 18.80 -24.46
C TYR A 62 4.33 19.90 -25.45
N ALA A 63 3.22 20.62 -25.24
CA ALA A 63 2.87 21.77 -26.05
C ALA A 63 3.93 22.90 -25.93
N ALA A 64 4.38 23.18 -24.71
CA ALA A 64 5.44 24.16 -24.48
C ALA A 64 6.78 23.71 -25.09
N LEU A 65 7.14 22.42 -24.97
CA LEU A 65 8.34 21.85 -25.58
C LEU A 65 8.28 21.93 -27.12
N GLN A 66 7.12 21.64 -27.71
CA GLN A 66 6.92 21.78 -29.16
C GLN A 66 7.15 23.22 -29.62
N MET A 67 6.62 24.18 -28.89
CA MET A 67 6.84 25.60 -29.18
C MET A 67 8.32 26.01 -29.02
N ALA A 68 9.03 25.46 -28.02
CA ALA A 68 10.46 25.66 -27.84
C ALA A 68 11.25 25.10 -29.05
N ASN A 69 10.94 23.88 -29.48
CA ASN A 69 11.56 23.24 -30.64
C ASN A 69 11.36 24.03 -31.95
N ILE A 70 10.17 24.60 -32.14
CA ILE A 70 9.89 25.45 -33.33
C ILE A 70 10.70 26.73 -33.32
N LYS A 71 10.88 27.32 -32.14
CA LYS A 71 11.55 28.66 -32.02
C LYS A 71 13.07 28.56 -31.93
N LEU A 72 13.61 27.56 -31.27
CA LEU A 72 15.03 27.39 -30.97
C LEU A 72 15.74 26.37 -31.86
N GLY A 73 14.95 25.46 -32.45
CA GLY A 73 15.47 24.29 -33.16
C GLY A 73 15.71 23.11 -32.21
N ILE A 74 15.51 21.89 -32.75
CA ILE A 74 15.57 20.63 -31.97
C ILE A 74 16.97 20.42 -31.41
N SER A 75 18.02 20.68 -32.19
CA SER A 75 19.41 20.44 -31.79
C SER A 75 19.82 21.29 -30.58
N LEU A 76 19.41 22.58 -30.52
CA LEU A 76 19.72 23.43 -29.37
C LEU A 76 18.96 23.00 -28.10
N VAL A 77 17.69 22.59 -28.25
CA VAL A 77 16.89 22.09 -27.12
C VAL A 77 17.47 20.78 -26.59
N GLU A 78 17.95 19.90 -27.47
CA GLU A 78 18.64 18.66 -27.10
C GLU A 78 19.93 18.97 -26.32
N GLU A 79 20.75 19.87 -26.82
CA GLU A 79 22.00 20.28 -26.18
C GLU A 79 21.75 20.87 -24.76
N ILE A 80 20.72 21.70 -24.62
CA ILE A 80 20.29 22.25 -23.32
C ILE A 80 19.79 21.10 -22.39
N SER A 81 19.13 20.07 -22.90
CA SER A 81 18.64 18.96 -22.09
C SER A 81 19.74 18.23 -21.33
N TYR A 82 20.95 18.13 -21.89
CA TYR A 82 22.11 17.52 -21.21
C TYR A 82 22.63 18.33 -20.02
N SER A 83 22.26 19.61 -19.92
CA SER A 83 22.63 20.45 -18.77
C SER A 83 21.71 20.28 -17.56
N VAL A 84 20.59 19.55 -17.71
CA VAL A 84 19.65 19.31 -16.63
C VAL A 84 20.20 18.20 -15.70
N PRO A 85 20.41 18.51 -14.40
CA PRO A 85 20.96 17.51 -13.47
C PRO A 85 19.98 16.37 -13.24
N VAL A 86 20.54 15.18 -13.06
CA VAL A 86 19.77 13.98 -12.65
C VAL A 86 19.26 14.17 -11.23
N GLU A 87 18.04 13.71 -10.96
CA GLU A 87 17.44 13.78 -9.64
C GLU A 87 18.04 12.73 -8.69
N ASP A 88 18.75 13.16 -7.68
CA ASP A 88 19.42 12.34 -6.67
C ASP A 88 18.93 12.57 -5.23
N SER A 89 17.96 13.50 -5.05
CA SER A 89 17.50 13.95 -3.74
C SER A 89 16.42 13.07 -3.13
N ILE A 90 15.98 12.03 -3.81
CA ILE A 90 14.87 11.17 -3.38
C ILE A 90 15.29 10.31 -2.18
N ARG A 91 14.63 10.54 -1.04
CA ARG A 91 14.79 9.73 0.18
C ARG A 91 13.52 8.97 0.46
N ILE A 92 13.67 7.67 0.74
CA ILE A 92 12.54 6.78 1.04
C ILE A 92 12.57 6.50 2.54
N ARG A 93 11.50 6.95 3.24
CA ARG A 93 11.20 6.54 4.61
C ARG A 93 10.07 5.52 4.62
N THR A 94 9.86 4.87 5.74
CA THR A 94 8.76 3.92 5.92
C THR A 94 7.80 4.43 6.98
N ARG A 95 6.51 4.31 6.69
CA ARG A 95 5.42 4.53 7.65
C ARG A 95 4.64 3.22 7.81
N SER A 96 4.20 2.90 9.01
CA SER A 96 3.41 1.70 9.27
C SER A 96 1.92 2.03 9.40
N ILE A 97 1.07 1.32 8.65
CA ILE A 97 -0.38 1.33 8.79
C ILE A 97 -0.83 -0.08 9.17
N MET A 98 -1.35 -0.26 10.36
CA MET A 98 -1.82 -1.57 10.87
C MET A 98 -0.77 -2.69 10.70
N GLY A 99 0.53 -2.38 10.90
CA GLY A 99 1.61 -3.34 10.71
C GLY A 99 1.95 -3.64 9.25
N THR A 100 1.50 -2.80 8.31
CA THR A 100 1.95 -2.79 6.92
C THR A 100 2.87 -1.60 6.74
N GLU A 101 4.12 -1.86 6.36
CA GLU A 101 5.07 -0.81 6.01
C GLU A 101 4.75 -0.28 4.62
N ILE A 102 4.49 1.01 4.53
CA ILE A 102 4.28 1.75 3.28
C ILE A 102 5.42 2.74 3.08
N PRO A 103 5.87 2.97 1.84
CA PRO A 103 6.91 3.95 1.56
C PRO A 103 6.35 5.37 1.71
N LEU A 104 7.14 6.24 2.30
CA LEU A 104 6.97 7.67 2.31
C LEU A 104 8.16 8.27 1.56
N VAL A 105 7.91 8.92 0.44
CA VAL A 105 8.96 9.51 -0.39
C VAL A 105 9.07 10.99 -0.04
N GLU A 106 10.26 11.42 0.34
CA GLU A 106 10.64 12.82 0.53
C GLU A 106 11.60 13.19 -0.61
N ALA A 107 11.23 14.20 -1.38
CA ALA A 107 12.11 14.81 -2.36
C ALA A 107 12.44 16.22 -1.89
N ASP A 108 13.72 16.59 -1.93
CA ASP A 108 14.14 17.96 -1.61
C ASP A 108 13.63 18.88 -2.73
N THR A 109 12.79 19.84 -2.37
CA THR A 109 12.36 20.88 -3.29
C THR A 109 13.50 21.90 -3.42
N ARG A 110 14.49 21.57 -4.23
CA ARG A 110 15.55 22.54 -4.56
C ARG A 110 14.94 23.61 -5.44
N PRO A 111 15.23 24.91 -5.19
CA PRO A 111 14.84 25.96 -6.11
C PRO A 111 15.44 25.62 -7.48
N ALA A 112 14.61 25.66 -8.51
CA ALA A 112 15.03 25.37 -9.88
C ALA A 112 15.98 26.49 -10.37
N PHE A 113 17.24 26.36 -10.04
CA PHE A 113 18.26 27.26 -10.63
C PHE A 113 18.36 26.94 -12.12
N PRO A 114 18.45 27.98 -12.97
CA PRO A 114 18.69 27.76 -14.38
C PRO A 114 20.08 27.14 -14.56
N THR A 115 20.11 26.01 -15.23
CA THR A 115 21.36 25.28 -15.56
C THR A 115 21.90 25.66 -16.93
N TYR A 116 21.21 26.56 -17.63
CA TYR A 116 21.55 27.04 -18.96
C TYR A 116 21.56 28.56 -19.04
N ALA A 117 22.28 29.12 -20.03
CA ALA A 117 22.39 30.54 -20.24
C ALA A 117 21.09 31.12 -20.83
N TYR A 118 20.54 32.14 -20.19
CA TYR A 118 19.30 32.80 -20.64
C TYR A 118 19.42 33.54 -22.00
N TYR A 119 20.60 33.85 -22.42
CA TYR A 119 20.82 34.64 -23.64
C TYR A 119 20.34 33.92 -24.91
N SER A 120 20.43 32.62 -24.96
CA SER A 120 20.07 31.79 -26.11
C SER A 120 18.74 31.06 -25.97
N THR A 121 17.98 31.32 -24.90
CA THR A 121 16.75 30.55 -24.56
C THR A 121 15.48 31.39 -24.71
N ASN A 122 14.30 30.72 -24.73
CA ASN A 122 13.01 31.36 -24.91
C ASN A 122 12.09 31.01 -23.73
N ILE A 123 11.13 31.91 -23.47
CA ILE A 123 10.05 31.70 -22.48
C ILE A 123 9.37 30.33 -22.63
N ALA A 124 9.19 29.82 -23.87
CA ALA A 124 8.60 28.53 -24.11
C ALA A 124 9.42 27.38 -23.50
N LEU A 125 10.76 27.46 -23.50
CA LEU A 125 11.63 26.48 -22.88
C LEU A 125 11.51 26.51 -21.35
N ASP A 126 11.42 27.68 -20.75
CA ASP A 126 11.26 27.86 -19.31
C ASP A 126 9.89 27.32 -18.84
N GLN A 127 8.83 27.56 -19.64
CA GLN A 127 7.51 26.98 -19.37
C GLN A 127 7.52 25.45 -19.49
N ALA A 128 8.21 24.90 -20.48
CA ALA A 128 8.36 23.44 -20.61
C ALA A 128 9.09 22.87 -19.39
N LYS A 129 10.23 23.45 -19.00
CA LYS A 129 11.00 23.03 -17.83
C LYS A 129 10.16 23.07 -16.56
N ALA A 130 9.43 24.16 -16.29
CA ALA A 130 8.57 24.28 -15.12
C ALA A 130 7.44 23.24 -15.11
N SER A 131 6.84 22.95 -16.28
CA SER A 131 5.80 21.95 -16.42
C SER A 131 6.34 20.53 -16.21
N PHE A 132 7.50 20.18 -16.76
CA PHE A 132 8.15 18.88 -16.54
C PHE A 132 8.60 18.70 -15.09
N GLU A 133 9.06 19.75 -14.41
CA GLU A 133 9.38 19.70 -12.99
C GLU A 133 8.12 19.38 -12.15
N LYS A 134 6.99 20.00 -12.48
CA LYS A 134 5.71 19.68 -11.84
C LYS A 134 5.28 18.23 -12.09
N VAL A 135 5.43 17.74 -13.32
CA VAL A 135 5.16 16.34 -13.67
C VAL A 135 6.05 15.39 -12.86
N LYS A 136 7.34 15.69 -12.73
CA LYS A 136 8.28 14.91 -11.92
C LYS A 136 7.78 14.78 -10.48
N GLN A 137 7.39 15.88 -9.84
CA GLN A 137 6.87 15.87 -8.48
C GLN A 137 5.56 15.06 -8.34
N LEU A 138 4.65 15.18 -9.30
CA LEU A 138 3.42 14.41 -9.33
C LEU A 138 3.70 12.93 -9.54
N SER A 139 4.65 12.57 -10.41
CA SER A 139 5.06 11.18 -10.65
C SER A 139 5.66 10.51 -9.41
N ILE A 140 6.47 11.24 -8.63
CA ILE A 140 7.00 10.77 -7.36
C ILE A 140 5.86 10.47 -6.38
N LYS A 141 4.89 11.39 -6.25
CA LYS A 141 3.71 11.19 -5.40
C LYS A 141 2.86 10.00 -5.86
N LEU A 142 2.63 9.87 -7.15
CA LEU A 142 1.86 8.76 -7.72
C LEU A 142 2.56 7.42 -7.42
N SER A 143 3.85 7.32 -7.68
CA SER A 143 4.64 6.11 -7.41
C SER A 143 4.59 5.69 -5.93
N MET A 144 4.66 6.68 -5.01
CA MET A 144 4.51 6.43 -3.57
C MET A 144 3.13 5.83 -3.24
N ILE A 145 2.06 6.39 -3.81
CA ILE A 145 0.68 5.95 -3.56
C ILE A 145 0.45 4.56 -4.15
N GLU A 146 0.89 4.30 -5.38
CA GLU A 146 0.76 3.00 -6.04
C GLU A 146 1.48 1.89 -5.28
N ASN A 147 2.73 2.12 -4.86
CA ASN A 147 3.48 1.16 -4.05
C ASN A 147 2.82 0.92 -2.69
N SER A 148 2.27 1.96 -2.06
CA SER A 148 1.51 1.85 -0.81
C SER A 148 0.24 1.02 -1.01
N ALA A 149 -0.51 1.28 -2.07
CA ALA A 149 -1.72 0.55 -2.42
C ALA A 149 -1.42 -0.93 -2.69
N TYR A 150 -0.35 -1.23 -3.43
CA TYR A 150 0.08 -2.61 -3.69
C TYR A 150 0.42 -3.37 -2.39
N ARG A 151 1.18 -2.75 -1.48
CA ARG A 151 1.52 -3.35 -0.19
C ARG A 151 0.30 -3.58 0.69
N LEU A 152 -0.63 -2.62 0.75
CA LEU A 152 -1.90 -2.76 1.46
C LEU A 152 -2.75 -3.89 0.87
N ALA A 153 -2.92 -3.96 -0.46
CA ALA A 153 -3.67 -5.00 -1.14
C ALA A 153 -3.13 -6.41 -0.82
N ASN A 154 -1.80 -6.58 -0.84
CA ASN A 154 -1.18 -7.84 -0.45
C ASN A 154 -1.44 -8.21 1.02
N ASN A 155 -1.41 -7.23 1.93
CA ASN A 155 -1.71 -7.48 3.34
C ASN A 155 -3.19 -7.79 3.56
N ILE A 156 -4.10 -7.12 2.84
CA ILE A 156 -5.54 -7.44 2.84
C ILE A 156 -5.75 -8.90 2.42
N LYS A 157 -5.11 -9.33 1.33
CA LYS A 157 -5.20 -10.73 0.85
C LYS A 157 -4.71 -11.73 1.89
N LYS A 158 -3.57 -11.45 2.57
CA LYS A 158 -3.04 -12.28 3.65
C LYS A 158 -3.98 -12.31 4.86
N THR A 159 -4.51 -11.16 5.27
CA THR A 159 -5.44 -11.02 6.40
C THR A 159 -6.75 -11.74 6.13
N GLN A 160 -7.28 -11.64 4.90
CA GLN A 160 -8.48 -12.37 4.46
C GLN A 160 -8.28 -13.88 4.52
N LYS A 161 -7.14 -14.40 4.04
CA LYS A 161 -6.84 -15.85 4.13
C LYS A 161 -6.81 -16.31 5.58
N ARG A 162 -6.19 -15.55 6.49
CA ARG A 162 -6.14 -15.88 7.92
C ARG A 162 -7.51 -15.82 8.57
N ALA A 163 -8.32 -14.82 8.26
CA ALA A 163 -9.69 -14.70 8.75
C ALA A 163 -10.55 -15.90 8.28
N ASN A 164 -10.44 -16.26 7.00
CA ASN A 164 -11.16 -17.42 6.44
C ASN A 164 -10.73 -18.73 7.09
N ALA A 165 -9.43 -18.94 7.35
CA ALA A 165 -8.93 -20.13 8.04
C ALA A 165 -9.47 -20.22 9.47
N LEU A 166 -9.49 -19.11 10.21
CA LEU A 166 -10.07 -19.06 11.55
C LEU A 166 -11.57 -19.40 11.51
N LYS A 167 -12.33 -18.76 10.60
CA LYS A 167 -13.78 -18.91 10.50
C LYS A 167 -14.20 -20.33 10.05
N ASN A 168 -13.54 -20.85 9.01
CA ASN A 168 -14.02 -22.04 8.31
C ASN A 168 -13.33 -23.34 8.76
N ILE A 169 -12.18 -23.25 9.40
CA ILE A 169 -11.40 -24.42 9.82
C ILE A 169 -11.24 -24.44 11.34
N THR A 170 -10.64 -23.38 11.92
CA THR A 170 -10.23 -23.42 13.33
C THR A 170 -11.42 -23.40 14.28
N ILE A 171 -12.35 -22.46 14.09
CA ILE A 171 -13.55 -22.33 14.96
C ILE A 171 -14.43 -23.57 14.89
N PRO A 172 -14.81 -24.13 13.72
CA PRO A 172 -15.59 -25.35 13.65
C PRO A 172 -14.89 -26.55 14.31
N ARG A 173 -13.57 -26.73 14.04
CA ARG A 173 -12.77 -27.81 14.64
C ARG A 173 -12.82 -27.76 16.16
N TYR A 174 -12.55 -26.62 16.77
CA TYR A 174 -12.58 -26.49 18.23
C TYR A 174 -13.99 -26.55 18.80
N THR A 175 -15.00 -26.14 18.06
CA THR A 175 -16.41 -26.28 18.47
C THR A 175 -16.80 -27.73 18.57
N VAL A 176 -16.48 -28.54 17.57
CA VAL A 176 -16.75 -30.01 17.58
C VAL A 176 -15.94 -30.66 18.70
N LEU A 177 -14.63 -30.41 18.77
CA LEU A 177 -13.74 -30.97 19.79
C LEU A 177 -14.23 -30.69 21.22
N THR A 178 -14.66 -29.45 21.49
CA THR A 178 -15.17 -29.04 22.81
C THR A 178 -16.44 -29.83 23.16
N LYS A 179 -17.32 -30.01 22.17
CA LYS A 179 -18.57 -30.76 22.35
C LYS A 179 -18.30 -32.27 22.60
N ASP A 180 -17.39 -32.86 21.82
CA ASP A 180 -17.05 -34.29 21.94
C ASP A 180 -16.40 -34.59 23.29
N ILE A 181 -15.44 -33.75 23.74
CA ILE A 181 -14.83 -33.92 25.07
C ILE A 181 -15.87 -33.73 26.16
N GLN A 182 -16.78 -32.77 26.04
CA GLN A 182 -17.84 -32.56 27.03
C GLN A 182 -18.78 -33.75 27.11
N ASN A 183 -19.28 -34.29 25.99
CA ASN A 183 -20.15 -35.48 25.94
C ASN A 183 -19.44 -36.69 26.52
N ALA A 184 -18.17 -36.92 26.22
CA ALA A 184 -17.40 -38.04 26.75
C ALA A 184 -17.21 -37.96 28.29
N LEU A 185 -17.01 -36.73 28.83
CA LEU A 185 -16.93 -36.52 30.26
C LEU A 185 -18.28 -36.72 30.97
N GLU A 186 -19.40 -36.31 30.36
CA GLU A 186 -20.74 -36.55 30.88
C GLU A 186 -21.06 -38.05 30.93
N LEU A 187 -20.74 -38.78 29.86
CA LEU A 187 -20.89 -40.24 29.85
C LEU A 187 -20.05 -40.95 30.92
N SER A 188 -18.81 -40.48 31.13
CA SER A 188 -17.92 -41.00 32.18
C SER A 188 -18.45 -40.73 33.61
N LEU A 189 -19.22 -39.67 33.83
CA LEU A 189 -19.84 -39.35 35.11
C LEU A 189 -21.11 -40.15 35.39
N ILE A 190 -21.77 -40.66 34.34
CA ILE A 190 -22.99 -41.50 34.49
C ILE A 190 -22.62 -42.95 34.82
N HIS A 191 -21.40 -43.41 34.53
CA HIS A 191 -20.92 -44.76 34.80
C HIS A 191 -20.19 -44.93 36.14
N ILE A 192 -20.16 -43.92 37.02
CA ILE A 192 -19.71 -44.01 38.41
C ILE A 192 -20.94 -43.97 39.33
#